data_4b7f7cb3c333f161e829b478c5e11ebb
#
_entry.id   4b7f7cb3c333f161e829b478c5e11ebb
#
_cell.length_a   1.000
_cell.length_b   1.000
_cell.length_c   1.000
_cell.angle_alpha   90.00
_cell.angle_beta   90.00
_cell.angle_gamma   90.00
#
_symmetry.space_group_name_H-M   'P 1'
#
loop_
_entity.id
_entity.type
_entity.pdbx_description
1 polymer ?
#
loop_
_entity_poly.entity_id
_entity_poly.type
_entity_poly.pdbx_seq_one_letter_code
_entity_poly.pdbx_strand_id
1 'polypeptide(L)'
;MRYLFFALFLFYAILCGGCFSFIPISNLLEEREQGTRIHHVVLCWLKEPGNLDHQSKIIEATKTFRDIPGVLDAQAGTTVPSDRAIVDDSFDVGILIVVTDEESLRSYLEHPVHQGVKKDTLVPLVDKIVVYDFKN
;
A
#
# COMPACT_ATOMS: atom_id res chain seq x y z
N MET A 1 0.11 -46.94 57.25
CA MET A 1 -0.97 -45.97 57.08
C MET A 1 -0.36 -44.55 56.86
N ARG A 2 0.40 -44.29 55.79
CA ARG A 2 1.03 -42.96 55.54
C ARG A 2 1.15 -42.57 54.07
N TYR A 3 0.40 -43.16 53.18
CA TYR A 3 0.49 -42.86 51.74
C TYR A 3 -0.90 -42.51 51.09
N LEU A 4 -1.92 -42.16 51.86
CA LEU A 4 -3.25 -41.91 51.36
C LEU A 4 -3.65 -40.40 51.25
N PHE A 5 -2.73 -39.52 51.53
CA PHE A 5 -3.03 -38.05 51.49
C PHE A 5 -2.34 -37.28 50.37
N PHE A 6 -1.60 -37.92 49.46
CA PHE A 6 -0.89 -37.23 48.41
C PHE A 6 -1.57 -37.27 47.03
N ALA A 7 -2.72 -38.00 46.92
CA ALA A 7 -3.39 -38.20 45.62
C ALA A 7 -4.57 -37.22 45.37
N LEU A 8 -4.91 -36.32 46.31
CA LEU A 8 -6.11 -35.46 46.23
C LEU A 8 -5.80 -34.00 45.86
N PHE A 9 -4.54 -33.61 45.73
CA PHE A 9 -4.18 -32.22 45.42
C PHE A 9 -3.85 -31.94 43.92
N LEU A 10 -3.82 -32.96 43.09
CA LEU A 10 -3.47 -32.86 41.66
C LEU A 10 -4.69 -32.72 40.72
N PHE A 11 -5.92 -32.75 41.24
CA PHE A 11 -7.12 -32.73 40.41
C PHE A 11 -7.89 -31.40 40.41
N TYR A 12 -7.41 -30.37 41.14
CA TYR A 12 -8.12 -29.09 41.24
C TYR A 12 -7.53 -27.96 40.37
N ALA A 13 -6.49 -28.23 39.59
CA ALA A 13 -5.81 -27.23 38.74
C ALA A 13 -6.28 -27.20 37.28
N ILE A 14 -7.29 -27.99 36.88
CA ILE A 14 -7.71 -28.13 35.48
C ILE A 14 -9.05 -27.44 35.16
N LEU A 15 -9.66 -26.72 36.13
CA LEU A 15 -10.99 -26.09 35.94
C LEU A 15 -10.99 -24.56 35.93
N CYS A 16 -9.82 -23.90 35.90
CA CYS A 16 -9.74 -22.50 35.48
C CYS A 16 -9.50 -22.46 33.98
N GLY A 17 -10.57 -22.54 33.20
CA GLY A 17 -10.57 -22.29 31.76
C GLY A 17 -10.21 -20.85 31.43
N GLY A 18 -8.94 -20.49 31.62
CA GLY A 18 -8.35 -19.30 31.00
C GLY A 18 -8.19 -19.64 29.52
N CYS A 19 -8.99 -19.04 28.63
CA CYS A 19 -8.72 -19.00 27.21
C CYS A 19 -7.37 -18.29 27.01
N PHE A 20 -6.29 -19.03 27.11
CA PHE A 20 -4.99 -18.59 26.64
C PHE A 20 -5.06 -18.74 25.10
N SER A 21 -5.44 -17.65 24.43
CA SER A 21 -5.35 -17.59 22.97
C SER A 21 -3.86 -17.69 22.62
N PHE A 22 -3.48 -18.90 22.22
CA PHE A 22 -2.13 -19.16 21.72
C PHE A 22 -2.05 -18.47 20.35
N ILE A 23 -1.46 -17.28 20.28
CA ILE A 23 -1.11 -16.66 18.99
C ILE A 23 0.03 -17.49 18.43
N PRO A 24 -0.15 -18.19 17.30
CA PRO A 24 0.91 -18.98 16.71
C PRO A 24 2.09 -18.06 16.33
N ILE A 25 3.31 -18.51 16.60
CA ILE A 25 4.55 -17.77 16.30
C ILE A 25 4.64 -17.38 14.81
N SER A 26 3.99 -18.17 13.92
CA SER A 26 3.88 -17.84 12.49
C SER A 26 3.25 -16.47 12.24
N ASN A 27 2.21 -16.07 12.99
CA ASN A 27 1.56 -14.76 12.83
C ASN A 27 2.47 -13.60 13.30
N LEU A 28 3.31 -13.86 14.33
CA LEU A 28 4.30 -12.88 14.81
C LEU A 28 5.48 -12.72 13.84
N LEU A 29 5.78 -13.74 13.05
CA LEU A 29 6.84 -13.70 12.03
C LEU A 29 6.32 -13.01 10.76
N GLU A 30 5.07 -13.23 10.37
CA GLU A 30 4.45 -12.54 9.23
C GLU A 30 4.31 -11.02 9.47
N GLU A 31 4.01 -10.59 10.71
CA GLU A 31 4.01 -9.15 11.05
C GLU A 31 5.42 -8.54 11.02
N ARG A 32 6.48 -9.33 11.24
CA ARG A 32 7.87 -8.85 11.16
C ARG A 32 8.43 -8.79 9.74
N GLU A 33 7.86 -9.55 8.80
CA GLU A 33 8.24 -9.53 7.39
C GLU A 33 7.53 -8.43 6.59
N GLN A 34 6.52 -7.77 7.15
CA GLN A 34 5.95 -6.55 6.59
C GLN A 34 6.88 -5.38 6.89
N GLY A 35 8.03 -5.35 6.22
CA GLY A 35 8.94 -4.21 6.24
C GLY A 35 8.21 -2.90 5.93
N THR A 36 8.70 -1.80 6.45
CA THR A 36 8.21 -0.46 6.18
C THR A 36 8.02 -0.26 4.68
N ARG A 37 6.80 -0.02 4.23
CA ARG A 37 6.48 0.24 2.81
C ARG A 37 6.34 1.73 2.60
N ILE A 38 6.75 2.20 1.44
CA ILE A 38 6.52 3.57 1.02
C ILE A 38 5.35 3.60 0.05
N HIS A 39 4.40 4.48 0.31
CA HIS A 39 3.26 4.78 -0.53
C HIS A 39 3.52 6.11 -1.23
N HIS A 40 3.70 6.07 -2.53
CA HIS A 40 3.90 7.22 -3.40
C HIS A 40 2.57 7.50 -4.12
N VAL A 41 1.85 8.53 -3.67
CA VAL A 41 0.56 8.94 -4.21
C VAL A 41 0.76 10.14 -5.10
N VAL A 42 0.30 10.06 -6.35
CA VAL A 42 0.41 11.13 -7.33
C VAL A 42 -0.99 11.52 -7.83
N LEU A 43 -1.34 12.78 -7.68
CA LEU A 43 -2.58 13.33 -8.19
C LEU A 43 -2.28 14.21 -9.40
N CYS A 44 -2.97 13.95 -10.51
CA CYS A 44 -2.75 14.61 -11.80
C CYS A 44 -3.98 15.39 -12.22
N TRP A 45 -3.81 16.68 -12.53
CA TRP A 45 -4.79 17.53 -13.23
C TRP A 45 -4.36 17.63 -14.69
N LEU A 46 -5.26 17.32 -15.60
CA LEU A 46 -4.98 17.32 -17.04
C LEU A 46 -4.99 18.74 -17.61
N LYS A 47 -4.25 18.97 -18.68
CA LYS A 47 -4.35 20.20 -19.49
C LYS A 47 -5.74 20.34 -20.13
N GLU A 48 -6.37 19.19 -20.38
CA GLU A 48 -7.75 19.09 -20.85
C GLU A 48 -8.56 18.33 -19.78
N PRO A 49 -9.12 19.03 -18.76
CA PRO A 49 -9.83 18.39 -17.66
C PRO A 49 -10.97 17.48 -18.16
N GLY A 50 -11.08 16.28 -17.57
CA GLY A 50 -12.10 15.30 -17.93
C GLY A 50 -11.88 14.57 -19.24
N ASN A 51 -10.77 14.76 -19.95
CA ASN A 51 -10.49 14.05 -21.20
C ASN A 51 -10.23 12.56 -20.94
N LEU A 52 -11.21 11.71 -21.32
CA LEU A 52 -11.19 10.26 -21.05
C LEU A 52 -10.04 9.54 -21.78
N ASP A 53 -9.64 9.99 -22.96
CA ASP A 53 -8.51 9.40 -23.69
C ASP A 53 -7.19 9.68 -22.98
N HIS A 54 -7.00 10.91 -22.50
CA HIS A 54 -5.82 11.27 -21.70
C HIS A 54 -5.76 10.52 -20.36
N GLN A 55 -6.90 10.40 -19.65
CA GLN A 55 -6.98 9.60 -18.42
C GLN A 55 -6.59 8.15 -18.69
N SER A 56 -7.15 7.54 -19.75
CA SER A 56 -6.88 6.17 -20.15
C SER A 56 -5.41 5.94 -20.46
N LYS A 57 -4.77 6.84 -21.20
CA LYS A 57 -3.34 6.78 -21.53
C LYS A 57 -2.46 6.77 -20.27
N ILE A 58 -2.75 7.62 -19.29
CA ILE A 58 -2.01 7.67 -18.03
C ILE A 58 -2.20 6.38 -17.24
N ILE A 59 -3.44 5.89 -17.12
CA ILE A 59 -3.77 4.66 -16.39
C ILE A 59 -3.05 3.45 -17.03
N GLU A 60 -3.08 3.33 -18.36
CA GLU A 60 -2.38 2.24 -19.06
C GLU A 60 -0.86 2.33 -18.91
N ALA A 61 -0.28 3.53 -19.03
CA ALA A 61 1.15 3.73 -18.83
C ALA A 61 1.60 3.35 -17.41
N THR A 62 0.79 3.64 -16.38
CA THR A 62 1.07 3.28 -14.98
C THR A 62 1.23 1.78 -14.78
N LYS A 63 0.55 0.94 -15.54
CA LYS A 63 0.66 -0.52 -15.42
C LYS A 63 2.08 -1.03 -15.65
N THR A 64 2.87 -0.34 -16.46
CA THR A 64 4.26 -0.71 -16.75
C THR A 64 5.19 -0.54 -15.54
N PHE A 65 4.78 0.22 -14.53
CA PHE A 65 5.59 0.43 -13.32
C PHE A 65 5.68 -0.82 -12.44
N ARG A 66 4.76 -1.79 -12.60
CA ARG A 66 4.80 -3.06 -11.87
C ARG A 66 6.04 -3.90 -12.18
N ASP A 67 6.65 -3.68 -13.34
CA ASP A 67 7.83 -4.43 -13.78
C ASP A 67 9.15 -3.80 -13.26
N ILE A 68 9.07 -2.66 -12.55
CA ILE A 68 10.23 -1.99 -11.97
C ILE A 68 10.64 -2.69 -10.67
N PRO A 69 11.90 -3.10 -10.51
CA PRO A 69 12.38 -3.73 -9.28
C PRO A 69 12.10 -2.87 -8.04
N GLY A 70 11.62 -3.49 -6.97
CA GLY A 70 11.24 -2.79 -5.72
C GLY A 70 9.83 -2.24 -5.70
N VAL A 71 9.11 -2.21 -6.83
CA VAL A 71 7.67 -1.89 -6.85
C VAL A 71 6.87 -3.12 -6.45
N LEU A 72 6.09 -2.98 -5.39
CA LEU A 72 5.20 -4.02 -4.87
C LEU A 72 3.81 -3.93 -5.50
N ASP A 73 3.34 -2.71 -5.77
CA ASP A 73 2.06 -2.46 -6.41
C ASP A 73 2.07 -1.12 -7.17
N ALA A 74 1.32 -1.06 -8.26
CA ALA A 74 1.10 0.13 -9.06
C ALA A 74 -0.36 0.16 -9.52
N GLN A 75 -1.10 1.16 -9.07
CA GLN A 75 -2.50 1.36 -9.39
C GLN A 75 -2.72 2.78 -9.92
N ALA A 76 -3.68 2.93 -10.81
CA ALA A 76 -4.16 4.23 -11.24
C ALA A 76 -5.65 4.18 -11.55
N GLY A 77 -6.33 5.29 -11.37
CA GLY A 77 -7.76 5.43 -11.63
C GLY A 77 -8.19 6.89 -11.70
N THR A 78 -9.42 7.09 -12.12
CA THR A 78 -10.05 8.42 -12.15
C THR A 78 -10.59 8.80 -10.78
N THR A 79 -10.80 10.10 -10.55
CA THR A 79 -11.44 10.59 -9.33
C THR A 79 -12.87 10.05 -9.19
N VAL A 80 -13.32 9.93 -7.94
CA VAL A 80 -14.72 9.59 -7.62
C VAL A 80 -15.40 10.86 -7.09
N PRO A 81 -16.40 11.41 -7.81
CA PRO A 81 -17.13 12.60 -7.38
C PRO A 81 -17.75 12.43 -5.99
N SER A 82 -17.75 13.49 -5.18
CA SER A 82 -18.23 13.42 -3.81
C SER A 82 -18.86 14.74 -3.35
N ASP A 83 -20.03 14.65 -2.70
CA ASP A 83 -20.68 15.81 -2.06
C ASP A 83 -20.08 16.17 -0.69
N ARG A 84 -19.07 15.40 -0.19
CA ARG A 84 -18.44 15.65 1.10
C ARG A 84 -17.40 16.76 0.98
N ALA A 85 -17.58 17.85 1.74
CA ALA A 85 -16.69 19.01 1.71
C ALA A 85 -15.21 18.71 2.06
N ILE A 86 -14.91 17.55 2.68
CA ILE A 86 -13.56 17.14 3.01
C ILE A 86 -12.85 16.38 1.87
N VAL A 87 -13.59 16.00 0.83
CA VAL A 87 -13.04 15.27 -0.32
C VAL A 87 -12.60 16.26 -1.39
N ASP A 88 -11.32 16.19 -1.77
CA ASP A 88 -10.83 16.88 -2.97
C ASP A 88 -10.96 15.92 -4.15
N ASP A 89 -11.95 16.13 -4.98
CA ASP A 89 -12.23 15.40 -6.21
C ASP A 89 -11.91 16.22 -7.48
N SER A 90 -11.07 17.25 -7.34
CA SER A 90 -10.74 18.17 -8.43
C SER A 90 -9.69 17.62 -9.41
N PHE A 91 -8.99 16.51 -9.07
CA PHE A 91 -8.00 15.88 -9.94
C PHE A 91 -8.65 14.93 -10.96
N ASP A 92 -7.97 14.67 -12.08
CA ASP A 92 -8.45 13.77 -13.13
C ASP A 92 -8.01 12.33 -12.93
N VAL A 93 -6.74 12.11 -12.53
CA VAL A 93 -6.15 10.78 -12.35
C VAL A 93 -5.38 10.73 -11.04
N GLY A 94 -5.67 9.72 -10.23
CA GLY A 94 -4.86 9.33 -9.08
C GLY A 94 -4.00 8.11 -9.40
N ILE A 95 -2.72 8.13 -8.97
CA ILE A 95 -1.77 7.03 -9.10
C ILE A 95 -1.28 6.67 -7.71
N LEU A 96 -1.21 5.39 -7.39
CA LEU A 96 -0.61 4.85 -6.18
C LEU A 96 0.48 3.86 -6.58
N ILE A 97 1.70 4.14 -6.12
CA ILE A 97 2.82 3.20 -6.21
C ILE A 97 3.22 2.80 -4.80
N VAL A 98 3.38 1.51 -4.56
CA VAL A 98 3.88 0.98 -3.30
C VAL A 98 5.24 0.35 -3.55
N VAL A 99 6.25 0.76 -2.80
CA VAL A 99 7.61 0.23 -2.89
C VAL A 99 8.09 -0.30 -1.54
N THR A 100 9.14 -1.13 -1.56
CA THR A 100 9.64 -1.82 -0.37
C THR A 100 10.25 -0.87 0.68
N ASP A 101 10.90 0.22 0.24
CA ASP A 101 11.66 1.14 1.10
C ASP A 101 12.02 2.44 0.36
N GLU A 102 12.70 3.35 1.05
CA GLU A 102 13.12 4.65 0.48
C GLU A 102 14.17 4.50 -0.64
N GLU A 103 15.00 3.46 -0.61
CA GLU A 103 15.97 3.17 -1.67
C GLU A 103 15.27 2.73 -2.96
N SER A 104 14.27 1.87 -2.82
CA SER A 104 13.41 1.42 -3.92
C SER A 104 12.62 2.58 -4.52
N LEU A 105 12.15 3.54 -3.70
CA LEU A 105 11.52 4.75 -4.21
C LEU A 105 12.48 5.57 -5.08
N ARG A 106 13.73 5.80 -4.61
CA ARG A 106 14.74 6.50 -5.42
C ARG A 106 15.02 5.78 -6.73
N SER A 107 15.23 4.47 -6.66
CA SER A 107 15.47 3.63 -7.83
C SER A 107 14.30 3.66 -8.83
N TYR A 108 13.06 3.61 -8.33
CA TYR A 108 11.85 3.75 -9.13
C TYR A 108 11.80 5.10 -9.85
N LEU A 109 12.04 6.21 -9.14
CA LEU A 109 11.99 7.56 -9.71
C LEU A 109 13.05 7.77 -10.81
N GLU A 110 14.22 7.12 -10.69
CA GLU A 110 15.31 7.19 -11.67
C GLU A 110 15.20 6.15 -12.77
N HIS A 111 14.32 5.16 -12.64
CA HIS A 111 14.21 4.06 -13.57
C HIS A 111 13.82 4.52 -14.99
N PRO A 112 14.44 3.97 -16.06
CA PRO A 112 14.16 4.38 -17.44
C PRO A 112 12.68 4.30 -17.84
N VAL A 113 11.96 3.28 -17.37
CA VAL A 113 10.50 3.13 -17.60
C VAL A 113 9.74 4.30 -16.99
N HIS A 114 10.02 4.66 -15.71
CA HIS A 114 9.38 5.81 -15.06
C HIS A 114 9.71 7.11 -15.79
N GLN A 115 10.97 7.34 -16.15
CA GLN A 115 11.39 8.55 -16.87
C GLN A 115 10.77 8.63 -18.26
N GLY A 116 10.62 7.50 -18.96
CA GLY A 116 9.94 7.41 -20.25
C GLY A 116 8.46 7.80 -20.12
N VAL A 117 7.71 7.18 -19.22
CA VAL A 117 6.29 7.51 -18.99
C VAL A 117 6.11 8.98 -18.57
N LYS A 118 6.97 9.48 -17.68
CA LYS A 118 6.95 10.89 -17.28
C LYS A 118 7.10 11.80 -18.51
N LYS A 119 8.11 11.56 -19.34
CA LYS A 119 8.42 12.41 -20.51
C LYS A 119 7.37 12.29 -21.61
N ASP A 120 6.95 11.06 -21.94
CA ASP A 120 6.20 10.77 -23.17
C ASP A 120 4.68 10.76 -22.90
N THR A 121 4.24 10.66 -21.64
CA THR A 121 2.82 10.61 -21.27
C THR A 121 2.45 11.74 -20.30
N LEU A 122 3.11 11.87 -19.14
CA LEU A 122 2.67 12.85 -18.16
C LEU A 122 2.93 14.29 -18.60
N VAL A 123 4.16 14.62 -19.01
CA VAL A 123 4.52 16.00 -19.43
C VAL A 123 3.63 16.54 -20.55
N PRO A 124 3.28 15.79 -21.61
CA PRO A 124 2.37 16.28 -22.63
C PRO A 124 0.94 16.51 -22.16
N LEU A 125 0.42 15.66 -21.25
CA LEU A 125 -1.01 15.60 -20.94
C LEU A 125 -1.39 16.34 -19.64
N VAL A 126 -0.46 16.46 -18.68
CA VAL A 126 -0.72 16.94 -17.33
C VAL A 126 -0.29 18.40 -17.18
N ASP A 127 -1.16 19.21 -16.57
CA ASP A 127 -0.91 20.61 -16.21
C ASP A 127 -0.30 20.74 -14.82
N LYS A 128 -0.85 20.01 -13.84
CA LYS A 128 -0.43 20.04 -12.43
C LYS A 128 -0.29 18.64 -11.87
N ILE A 129 0.76 18.44 -11.07
CA ILE A 129 0.98 17.22 -10.29
C ILE A 129 1.17 17.59 -8.82
N VAL A 130 0.54 16.83 -7.93
CA VAL A 130 0.79 16.85 -6.48
C VAL A 130 1.17 15.45 -6.04
N VAL A 131 2.21 15.36 -5.21
CA VAL A 131 2.75 14.08 -4.72
C VAL A 131 2.71 14.05 -3.20
N TYR A 132 2.31 12.90 -2.67
CA TYR A 132 2.37 12.59 -1.24
C TYR A 132 3.10 11.27 -1.04
N ASP A 133 4.19 11.33 -0.27
CA ASP A 133 4.95 10.15 0.15
C ASP A 133 4.74 9.91 1.64
N PHE A 134 4.34 8.69 2.00
CA PHE A 134 4.24 8.28 3.40
C PHE A 134 4.65 6.81 3.58
N LYS A 135 4.98 6.45 4.82
CA LYS A 135 5.38 5.10 5.18
C LYS A 135 4.54 4.55 6.33
N ASN A 136 4.33 3.26 6.35
CA ASN A 136 3.70 2.49 7.42
C ASN A 136 4.66 1.45 8.02
#